data_7bc677a1f091857e4b622e0c7798b9fc
#
_entry.id   7bc677a1f091857e4b622e0c7798b9fc
#
_cell.length_a   1.000
_cell.length_b   1.000
_cell.length_c   1.000
_cell.angle_alpha   90.00
_cell.angle_beta   90.00
_cell.angle_gamma   90.00
#
_symmetry.space_group_name_H-M   'P 1'
#
loop_
_entity.id
_entity.type
_entity.pdbx_description
1 polymer ?
#
loop_
_entity_poly.entity_id
_entity_poly.type
_entity_poly.pdbx_seq_one_letter_code
_entity_poly.pdbx_strand_id
1 'polypeptide(L)'
;MITVIIPVFNAVAYLPACLDSVLAQTYRDIDVIVVDDGSTDGSGDICDDYACRDARVTVFHQPNGGPSAARNKGLETAGGEYIAFIDCDDVVHERYLEVLAGEMVRQQADIVQSPYQIIPESKRSDYGQDRLRQSLSRNYQTKVLTAEQAMLSMLYQQGMADSSPCKLFRRSLFEGLRFPLVYRVYEDLYAMAQVYPRIQRMVWVDVPMYFYFKQDSGTLNSLSIRRNDAFEVLETLEAQFMVTGQPEYVRAARERRLSVAFNILRLLSRQPHTDANKAMAYRCWQHIKTLRSESIRDSRARFKNRLTSLFSYLLVR
;
A
#
# COMPACT_ATOMS: atom_id res chain seq x y z
N MET A 1 -11.35 18.04 9.59
CA MET A 1 -10.67 18.21 8.29
C MET A 1 -9.80 17.01 7.98
N ILE A 2 -9.79 16.53 6.73
CA ILE A 2 -8.93 15.45 6.22
C ILE A 2 -7.93 16.05 5.25
N THR A 3 -6.63 15.79 5.42
CA THR A 3 -5.64 16.06 4.38
C THR A 3 -5.46 14.82 3.51
N VAL A 4 -5.70 14.98 2.20
CA VAL A 4 -5.45 13.95 1.18
C VAL A 4 -4.10 14.21 0.55
N ILE A 5 -3.18 13.25 0.62
CA ILE A 5 -1.82 13.37 0.06
C ILE A 5 -1.73 12.51 -1.20
N ILE A 6 -1.37 13.13 -2.33
CA ILE A 6 -1.28 12.49 -3.63
C ILE A 6 0.15 12.65 -4.17
N PRO A 7 1.00 11.61 -4.09
CA PRO A 7 2.30 11.61 -4.75
C PRO A 7 2.13 11.45 -6.26
N VAL A 8 2.77 12.29 -7.06
CA VAL A 8 2.67 12.31 -8.52
C VAL A 8 4.05 12.16 -9.14
N PHE A 9 4.20 11.23 -10.09
CA PHE A 9 5.38 11.12 -10.94
C PHE A 9 5.00 10.49 -12.28
N ASN A 10 5.11 11.26 -13.37
CA ASN A 10 4.84 10.82 -14.74
C ASN A 10 3.49 10.09 -14.87
N ALA A 11 2.41 10.77 -14.51
CA ALA A 11 1.05 10.25 -14.45
C ALA A 11 0.04 11.02 -15.31
N VAL A 12 0.49 11.71 -16.36
CA VAL A 12 -0.33 12.61 -17.21
C VAL A 12 -1.64 11.96 -17.69
N ALA A 13 -1.62 10.66 -17.99
CA ALA A 13 -2.79 9.93 -18.48
C ALA A 13 -3.82 9.60 -17.38
N TYR A 14 -3.44 9.62 -16.11
CA TYR A 14 -4.24 9.10 -14.99
C TYR A 14 -4.66 10.17 -14.00
N LEU A 15 -3.79 11.16 -13.79
CA LEU A 15 -3.91 12.19 -12.78
C LEU A 15 -5.24 12.95 -12.81
N PRO A 16 -5.82 13.34 -13.96
CA PRO A 16 -7.11 14.03 -13.98
C PRO A 16 -8.23 13.21 -13.35
N ALA A 17 -8.33 11.91 -13.67
CA ALA A 17 -9.36 11.05 -13.11
C ALA A 17 -9.20 10.85 -11.59
N CYS A 18 -7.96 10.76 -11.10
CA CYS A 18 -7.64 10.70 -9.68
C CYS A 18 -8.12 11.97 -8.97
N LEU A 19 -7.67 13.14 -9.42
CA LEU A 19 -8.01 14.44 -8.82
C LEU A 19 -9.52 14.71 -8.86
N ASP A 20 -10.18 14.43 -9.98
CA ASP A 20 -11.63 14.56 -10.10
C ASP A 20 -12.37 13.70 -9.07
N SER A 21 -11.92 12.46 -8.85
CA SER A 21 -12.53 11.55 -7.88
C SER A 21 -12.37 12.03 -6.42
N VAL A 22 -11.24 12.68 -6.12
CA VAL A 22 -10.96 13.27 -4.80
C VAL A 22 -11.76 14.55 -4.59
N LEU A 23 -11.82 15.42 -5.57
CA LEU A 23 -12.56 16.70 -5.48
C LEU A 23 -14.07 16.50 -5.50
N ALA A 24 -14.57 15.38 -6.05
CA ALA A 24 -15.97 15.00 -6.04
C ALA A 24 -16.45 14.34 -4.73
N GLN A 25 -15.58 14.14 -3.73
CA GLN A 25 -15.95 13.52 -2.46
C GLN A 25 -17.13 14.22 -1.79
N THR A 26 -18.08 13.44 -1.24
CA THR A 26 -19.22 13.96 -0.48
C THR A 26 -18.80 14.59 0.85
N TYR A 27 -17.71 14.12 1.44
CA TYR A 27 -17.06 14.77 2.58
C TYR A 27 -16.27 16.00 2.11
N ARG A 28 -16.75 17.21 2.44
CA ARG A 28 -16.26 18.46 1.86
C ARG A 28 -15.10 19.12 2.61
N ASP A 29 -14.92 18.81 3.89
CA ASP A 29 -13.87 19.39 4.74
C ASP A 29 -12.52 18.70 4.49
N ILE A 30 -12.01 18.86 3.26
CA ILE A 30 -10.76 18.25 2.77
C ILE A 30 -9.77 19.35 2.34
N ASP A 31 -8.49 19.04 2.55
CA ASP A 31 -7.32 19.71 2.01
C ASP A 31 -6.54 18.69 1.16
N VAL A 32 -6.21 19.03 -0.08
CA VAL A 32 -5.58 18.11 -1.04
C VAL A 32 -4.17 18.59 -1.33
N ILE A 33 -3.19 17.84 -0.86
CA ILE A 33 -1.77 18.11 -1.09
C ILE A 33 -1.29 17.20 -2.21
N VAL A 34 -0.98 17.80 -3.35
CA VAL A 34 -0.40 17.12 -4.51
C VAL A 34 1.11 17.37 -4.50
N VAL A 35 1.90 16.32 -4.53
CA VAL A 35 3.36 16.42 -4.56
C VAL A 35 3.88 15.86 -5.87
N ASP A 36 4.23 16.75 -6.79
CA ASP A 36 4.88 16.38 -8.05
C ASP A 36 6.37 16.12 -7.78
N ASP A 37 6.73 14.85 -7.89
CA ASP A 37 8.08 14.33 -7.63
C ASP A 37 8.99 14.41 -8.87
N GLY A 38 8.98 15.57 -9.54
CA GLY A 38 9.85 15.84 -10.69
C GLY A 38 9.36 15.19 -11.98
N SER A 39 8.09 15.26 -12.29
CA SER A 39 7.52 14.76 -13.54
C SER A 39 8.07 15.50 -14.77
N THR A 40 8.16 14.78 -15.89
CA THR A 40 8.65 15.28 -17.18
C THR A 40 7.67 15.07 -18.33
N ASP A 41 6.46 14.58 -18.04
CA ASP A 41 5.45 14.19 -19.03
C ASP A 41 4.28 15.18 -19.14
N GLY A 42 4.33 16.32 -18.40
CA GLY A 42 3.24 17.30 -18.33
C GLY A 42 2.33 17.11 -17.09
N SER A 43 2.59 16.15 -16.21
CA SER A 43 1.83 15.95 -14.99
C SER A 43 1.89 17.20 -14.06
N GLY A 44 3.04 17.88 -14.00
CA GLY A 44 3.22 19.10 -13.22
C GLY A 44 2.26 20.21 -13.65
N ASP A 45 2.10 20.43 -14.95
CA ASP A 45 1.17 21.44 -15.50
C ASP A 45 -0.29 21.12 -15.13
N ILE A 46 -0.66 19.83 -15.13
CA ILE A 46 -1.99 19.37 -14.68
C ILE A 46 -2.17 19.69 -13.19
N CYS A 47 -1.18 19.43 -12.34
CA CYS A 47 -1.24 19.75 -10.92
C CYS A 47 -1.55 21.24 -10.71
N ASP A 48 -0.81 22.12 -11.39
CA ASP A 48 -0.97 23.58 -11.28
C ASP A 48 -2.34 24.04 -11.78
N ASP A 49 -2.83 23.46 -12.88
CA ASP A 49 -4.16 23.70 -13.40
C ASP A 49 -5.26 23.40 -12.36
N TYR A 50 -5.16 22.28 -11.64
CA TYR A 50 -6.12 21.93 -10.60
C TYR A 50 -6.01 22.86 -9.38
N ALA A 51 -4.81 23.27 -8.97
CA ALA A 51 -4.62 24.24 -7.90
C ALA A 51 -5.22 25.62 -8.26
N CYS A 52 -5.14 26.01 -9.52
CA CYS A 52 -5.78 27.27 -9.99
C CYS A 52 -7.32 27.21 -9.99
N ARG A 53 -7.90 25.99 -10.14
CA ARG A 53 -9.37 25.82 -10.26
C ARG A 53 -10.05 25.51 -8.92
N ASP A 54 -9.35 24.94 -7.96
CA ASP A 54 -9.93 24.52 -6.68
C ASP A 54 -9.01 24.91 -5.51
N ALA A 55 -9.49 25.82 -4.68
CA ALA A 55 -8.73 26.35 -3.55
C ALA A 55 -8.38 25.31 -2.46
N ARG A 56 -8.96 24.11 -2.54
CA ARG A 56 -8.60 22.99 -1.65
C ARG A 56 -7.30 22.30 -2.09
N VAL A 57 -6.80 22.54 -3.30
CA VAL A 57 -5.61 21.90 -3.86
C VAL A 57 -4.39 22.75 -3.64
N THR A 58 -3.37 22.18 -3.00
CA THR A 58 -2.04 22.79 -2.86
C THR A 58 -1.02 21.88 -3.53
N VAL A 59 -0.16 22.45 -4.36
CA VAL A 59 0.85 21.72 -5.13
C VAL A 59 2.25 22.02 -4.61
N PHE A 60 3.07 21.00 -4.52
CA PHE A 60 4.50 21.08 -4.26
C PHE A 60 5.26 20.37 -5.37
N HIS A 61 6.22 21.05 -6.00
CA HIS A 61 7.16 20.44 -6.93
C HIS A 61 8.49 20.19 -6.23
N GLN A 62 9.05 19.01 -6.44
CA GLN A 62 10.36 18.63 -5.90
C GLN A 62 11.18 17.81 -6.91
N PRO A 63 12.52 17.81 -6.80
CA PRO A 63 13.34 16.84 -7.54
C PRO A 63 12.94 15.42 -7.19
N ASN A 64 12.96 14.50 -8.19
CA ASN A 64 12.52 13.12 -7.99
C ASN A 64 13.29 12.43 -6.83
N GLY A 65 12.56 12.13 -5.77
CA GLY A 65 13.02 11.42 -4.57
C GLY A 65 12.31 10.08 -4.35
N GLY A 66 11.32 9.76 -5.19
CA GLY A 66 10.47 8.56 -5.08
C GLY A 66 9.23 8.75 -4.19
N PRO A 67 8.32 7.77 -4.18
CA PRO A 67 7.01 7.89 -3.52
C PRO A 67 7.12 8.18 -2.01
N SER A 68 8.12 7.64 -1.34
CA SER A 68 8.41 7.96 0.08
C SER A 68 8.70 9.43 0.31
N ALA A 69 9.52 10.05 -0.56
CA ALA A 69 9.87 11.46 -0.44
C ALA A 69 8.63 12.35 -0.65
N ALA A 70 7.83 12.04 -1.65
CA ALA A 70 6.60 12.75 -1.93
C ALA A 70 5.58 12.63 -0.79
N ARG A 71 5.36 11.41 -0.24
CA ARG A 71 4.49 11.22 0.91
C ARG A 71 4.99 11.95 2.16
N ASN A 72 6.31 11.94 2.39
CA ASN A 72 6.93 12.67 3.50
C ASN A 72 6.74 14.19 3.37
N LYS A 73 6.89 14.73 2.16
CA LYS A 73 6.63 16.14 1.88
C LYS A 73 5.17 16.52 2.17
N GLY A 74 4.23 15.67 1.75
CA GLY A 74 2.82 15.85 2.08
C GLY A 74 2.56 15.81 3.60
N LEU A 75 3.17 14.90 4.33
CA LEU A 75 3.04 14.80 5.80
C LEU A 75 3.60 16.03 6.54
N GLU A 76 4.65 16.66 6.03
CA GLU A 76 5.25 17.87 6.61
C GLU A 76 4.30 19.07 6.59
N THR A 77 3.44 19.14 5.57
CA THR A 77 2.54 20.26 5.34
C THR A 77 1.09 19.98 5.73
N ALA A 78 0.77 18.71 6.04
CA ALA A 78 -0.58 18.29 6.38
C ALA A 78 -1.11 18.95 7.66
N GLY A 79 -2.22 19.72 7.53
CA GLY A 79 -2.91 20.38 8.64
C GLY A 79 -4.11 19.65 9.20
N GLY A 80 -4.64 18.65 8.49
CA GLY A 80 -5.82 17.88 8.89
C GLY A 80 -5.63 17.05 10.14
N GLU A 81 -6.73 16.77 10.83
CA GLU A 81 -6.74 15.80 11.94
C GLU A 81 -6.52 14.37 11.43
N TYR A 82 -6.96 14.12 10.20
CA TYR A 82 -6.83 12.83 9.54
C TYR A 82 -6.04 12.95 8.24
N ILE A 83 -5.38 11.85 7.86
CA ILE A 83 -4.57 11.73 6.64
C ILE A 83 -5.12 10.58 5.80
N ALA A 84 -5.30 10.82 4.50
CA ALA A 84 -5.52 9.80 3.49
C ALA A 84 -4.43 9.88 2.41
N PHE A 85 -3.86 8.74 2.02
CA PHE A 85 -2.97 8.66 0.85
C PHE A 85 -3.75 8.07 -0.33
N ILE A 86 -3.60 8.68 -1.51
CA ILE A 86 -4.21 8.20 -2.75
C ILE A 86 -3.12 8.24 -3.83
N ASP A 87 -2.91 7.12 -4.52
CA ASP A 87 -1.96 7.06 -5.61
C ASP A 87 -2.55 7.72 -6.86
N CYS A 88 -1.72 8.47 -7.61
CA CYS A 88 -2.17 9.33 -8.71
C CYS A 88 -2.72 8.58 -9.93
N ASP A 89 -2.56 7.26 -9.98
CA ASP A 89 -3.09 6.38 -11.01
C ASP A 89 -4.36 5.61 -10.59
N ASP A 90 -4.87 5.89 -9.37
CA ASP A 90 -6.07 5.26 -8.82
C ASP A 90 -7.24 6.24 -8.72
N VAL A 91 -8.43 5.73 -8.48
CA VAL A 91 -9.64 6.53 -8.23
C VAL A 91 -10.40 6.01 -7.01
N VAL A 92 -11.17 6.89 -6.38
CA VAL A 92 -11.95 6.55 -5.19
C VAL A 92 -13.45 6.82 -5.40
N HIS A 93 -14.29 6.04 -4.73
CA HIS A 93 -15.73 6.25 -4.73
C HIS A 93 -16.08 7.61 -4.09
N GLU A 94 -17.11 8.31 -4.58
CA GLU A 94 -17.50 9.65 -4.09
C GLU A 94 -17.78 9.71 -2.58
N ARG A 95 -18.15 8.61 -1.94
CA ARG A 95 -18.37 8.50 -0.50
C ARG A 95 -17.23 7.88 0.28
N TYR A 96 -16.07 7.71 -0.33
CA TYR A 96 -14.92 7.05 0.30
C TYR A 96 -14.51 7.75 1.62
N LEU A 97 -14.24 9.05 1.56
CA LEU A 97 -13.85 9.81 2.75
C LEU A 97 -14.99 9.96 3.77
N GLU A 98 -16.25 10.09 3.31
CA GLU A 98 -17.44 10.16 4.19
C GLU A 98 -17.56 8.89 5.04
N VAL A 99 -17.47 7.73 4.42
CA VAL A 99 -17.60 6.45 5.12
C VAL A 99 -16.44 6.23 6.09
N LEU A 100 -15.20 6.46 5.64
CA LEU A 100 -14.04 6.26 6.51
C LEU A 100 -14.04 7.24 7.69
N ALA A 101 -14.37 8.52 7.46
CA ALA A 101 -14.45 9.51 8.53
C ALA A 101 -15.61 9.22 9.51
N GLY A 102 -16.74 8.78 8.98
CA GLY A 102 -17.89 8.37 9.80
C GLY A 102 -17.52 7.23 10.76
N GLU A 103 -16.83 6.21 10.26
CA GLU A 103 -16.38 5.08 11.09
C GLU A 103 -15.24 5.48 12.05
N MET A 104 -14.35 6.38 11.64
CA MET A 104 -13.28 6.94 12.49
C MET A 104 -13.87 7.56 13.75
N VAL A 105 -14.91 8.38 13.60
CA VAL A 105 -15.60 9.05 14.71
C VAL A 105 -16.47 8.07 15.50
N ARG A 106 -17.33 7.30 14.80
CA ARG A 106 -18.30 6.39 15.43
C ARG A 106 -17.64 5.35 16.32
N GLN A 107 -16.50 4.84 15.91
CA GLN A 107 -15.81 3.77 16.61
C GLN A 107 -14.56 4.23 17.38
N GLN A 108 -14.28 5.53 17.37
CA GLN A 108 -13.06 6.09 17.98
C GLN A 108 -11.80 5.38 17.48
N ALA A 109 -11.76 5.15 16.16
CA ALA A 109 -10.66 4.44 15.54
C ALA A 109 -9.42 5.33 15.37
N ASP A 110 -8.26 4.71 15.28
CA ASP A 110 -7.00 5.36 14.90
C ASP A 110 -6.72 5.20 13.41
N ILE A 111 -7.21 4.09 12.83
CA ILE A 111 -7.18 3.80 11.40
C ILE A 111 -8.51 3.18 10.98
N VAL A 112 -9.04 3.62 9.83
CA VAL A 112 -10.14 2.93 9.13
C VAL A 112 -9.64 2.51 7.76
N GLN A 113 -9.85 1.24 7.38
CA GLN A 113 -9.48 0.70 6.08
C GLN A 113 -10.69 0.19 5.31
N SER A 114 -10.76 0.52 4.02
CA SER A 114 -11.61 -0.12 3.02
C SER A 114 -10.78 -1.11 2.19
N PRO A 115 -11.31 -2.24 1.74
CA PRO A 115 -10.64 -3.03 0.72
C PRO A 115 -10.55 -2.24 -0.60
N TYR A 116 -9.58 -2.60 -1.43
CA TYR A 116 -9.51 -2.10 -2.80
C TYR A 116 -10.05 -3.12 -3.78
N GLN A 117 -10.58 -2.62 -4.90
CA GLN A 117 -10.97 -3.44 -6.05
C GLN A 117 -9.90 -3.33 -7.13
N ILE A 118 -9.36 -4.48 -7.57
CA ILE A 118 -8.41 -4.49 -8.69
C ILE A 118 -9.17 -4.41 -9.99
N ILE A 119 -8.86 -3.41 -10.80
CA ILE A 119 -9.43 -3.17 -12.12
C ILE A 119 -8.32 -3.37 -13.16
N PRO A 120 -8.54 -4.19 -14.20
CA PRO A 120 -7.61 -4.23 -15.33
C PRO A 120 -7.53 -2.87 -16.02
N GLU A 121 -6.32 -2.45 -16.42
CA GLU A 121 -6.12 -1.16 -17.12
C GLU A 121 -7.01 -1.01 -18.35
N SER A 122 -7.21 -2.10 -19.09
CA SER A 122 -8.08 -2.13 -20.28
C SER A 122 -9.55 -1.77 -20.02
N LYS A 123 -9.95 -1.71 -18.74
CA LYS A 123 -11.29 -1.33 -18.31
C LYS A 123 -11.35 0.05 -17.63
N ARG A 124 -10.27 0.81 -17.62
CA ARG A 124 -10.22 2.15 -16.99
C ARG A 124 -11.30 3.08 -17.54
N SER A 125 -11.50 3.10 -18.85
CA SER A 125 -12.54 3.93 -19.50
C SER A 125 -13.96 3.61 -19.02
N ASP A 126 -14.21 2.39 -18.56
CA ASP A 126 -15.52 1.97 -18.06
C ASP A 126 -15.80 2.52 -16.64
N TYR A 127 -14.78 3.02 -15.96
CA TYR A 127 -14.86 3.55 -14.58
C TYR A 127 -14.91 5.08 -14.58
N GLY A 128 -15.72 5.67 -15.46
CA GLY A 128 -16.10 7.08 -15.39
C GLY A 128 -16.93 7.42 -14.16
N GLN A 129 -17.17 8.71 -13.94
CA GLN A 129 -17.88 9.23 -12.74
C GLN A 129 -19.21 8.53 -12.45
N ASP A 130 -19.98 8.12 -13.46
CA ASP A 130 -21.27 7.46 -13.27
C ASP A 130 -21.16 6.08 -12.61
N ARG A 131 -20.09 5.35 -12.86
CA ARG A 131 -19.85 4.03 -12.26
C ARG A 131 -19.28 4.14 -10.85
N LEU A 132 -18.52 5.20 -10.56
CA LEU A 132 -18.04 5.54 -9.22
C LEU A 132 -19.17 5.98 -8.29
N ARG A 133 -20.31 6.40 -8.86
CA ARG A 133 -21.55 6.77 -8.15
C ARG A 133 -22.51 5.61 -7.97
N GLN A 134 -22.23 4.41 -8.48
CA GLN A 134 -23.11 3.27 -8.27
C GLN A 134 -23.29 3.02 -6.78
N SER A 135 -24.56 2.97 -6.36
CA SER A 135 -24.97 2.91 -4.96
C SER A 135 -24.18 1.85 -4.20
N LEU A 136 -23.27 2.31 -3.35
CA LEU A 136 -22.76 1.46 -2.28
C LEU A 136 -23.97 0.93 -1.51
N SER A 137 -23.98 -0.36 -1.24
CA SER A 137 -24.91 -0.91 -0.26
C SER A 137 -24.79 -0.05 1.00
N ARG A 138 -25.90 0.53 1.47
CA ARG A 138 -25.91 1.26 2.74
C ARG A 138 -25.59 0.36 3.93
N ASN A 139 -25.61 -0.94 3.72
CA ASN A 139 -25.39 -1.99 4.71
C ASN A 139 -24.03 -2.63 4.48
N TYR A 140 -22.94 -1.94 4.84
CA TYR A 140 -21.63 -2.55 4.99
C TYR A 140 -21.44 -3.01 6.45
N GLN A 141 -20.60 -4.03 6.63
CA GLN A 141 -20.20 -4.50 7.96
C GLN A 141 -18.83 -3.95 8.33
N THR A 142 -18.59 -3.88 9.62
CA THR A 142 -17.30 -3.45 10.14
C THR A 142 -16.70 -4.50 11.06
N LYS A 143 -15.37 -4.62 11.04
CA LYS A 143 -14.60 -5.44 11.95
C LYS A 143 -13.59 -4.57 12.68
N VAL A 144 -13.59 -4.66 14.01
CA VAL A 144 -12.60 -3.98 14.85
C VAL A 144 -11.40 -4.91 15.05
N LEU A 145 -10.21 -4.36 14.93
CA LEU A 145 -8.94 -5.04 15.09
C LEU A 145 -8.05 -4.30 16.10
N THR A 146 -7.33 -5.06 16.91
CA THR A 146 -6.23 -4.54 17.72
C THR A 146 -5.00 -4.27 16.86
N ALA A 147 -4.00 -3.56 17.39
CA ALA A 147 -2.69 -3.37 16.76
C ALA A 147 -2.06 -4.70 16.32
N GLU A 148 -2.08 -5.69 17.22
CA GLU A 148 -1.54 -7.01 16.95
C GLU A 148 -2.28 -7.72 15.80
N GLN A 149 -3.60 -7.72 15.84
CA GLN A 149 -4.42 -8.33 14.79
C GLN A 149 -4.20 -7.67 13.43
N ALA A 150 -4.08 -6.34 13.39
CA ALA A 150 -3.79 -5.58 12.18
C ALA A 150 -2.41 -5.94 11.62
N MET A 151 -1.37 -5.93 12.48
CA MET A 151 -0.01 -6.30 12.11
C MET A 151 0.08 -7.71 11.55
N LEU A 152 -0.46 -8.71 12.27
CA LEU A 152 -0.44 -10.10 11.83
C LEU A 152 -1.23 -10.30 10.53
N SER A 153 -2.42 -9.68 10.40
CA SER A 153 -3.22 -9.76 9.18
C SER A 153 -2.50 -9.15 7.96
N MET A 154 -1.74 -8.06 8.15
CA MET A 154 -0.91 -7.47 7.11
C MET A 154 0.24 -8.40 6.70
N LEU A 155 1.01 -8.89 7.66
CA LEU A 155 2.18 -9.74 7.40
C LEU A 155 1.77 -11.09 6.78
N TYR A 156 0.71 -11.74 7.27
CA TYR A 156 0.16 -12.97 6.71
C TYR A 156 -0.69 -12.76 5.43
N GLN A 157 -0.89 -11.51 4.97
CA GLN A 157 -1.71 -11.16 3.80
C GLN A 157 -3.17 -11.64 3.92
N GLN A 158 -3.78 -11.43 5.09
CA GLN A 158 -5.13 -11.87 5.42
C GLN A 158 -6.14 -10.70 5.34
N GLY A 159 -6.25 -10.08 4.17
CA GLY A 159 -7.24 -9.02 3.90
C GLY A 159 -6.80 -7.60 4.28
N MET A 160 -5.71 -7.43 5.07
CA MET A 160 -5.15 -6.12 5.33
C MET A 160 -4.19 -5.72 4.21
N ALA A 161 -4.38 -4.52 3.66
CA ALA A 161 -3.43 -3.94 2.71
C ALA A 161 -2.15 -3.52 3.44
N ASP A 162 -1.01 -3.84 2.84
CA ASP A 162 0.32 -3.42 3.29
C ASP A 162 0.69 -2.02 2.77
N SER A 163 -0.11 -1.45 1.88
CA SER A 163 0.04 -0.12 1.32
C SER A 163 -0.60 0.96 2.21
N SER A 164 -0.13 2.20 2.10
CA SER A 164 -0.73 3.37 2.75
C SER A 164 -2.07 3.82 2.14
N PRO A 165 -2.33 3.69 0.83
CA PRO A 165 -3.67 3.86 0.27
C PRO A 165 -4.73 2.95 0.89
N CYS A 166 -5.99 3.22 0.60
CA CYS A 166 -7.19 2.52 1.11
C CYS A 166 -7.48 2.75 2.59
N LYS A 167 -6.81 3.70 3.24
CA LYS A 167 -6.93 3.96 4.68
C LYS A 167 -7.13 5.44 4.98
N LEU A 168 -7.81 5.69 6.09
CA LEU A 168 -7.82 6.98 6.77
C LEU A 168 -7.10 6.80 8.12
N PHE A 169 -6.17 7.69 8.40
CA PHE A 169 -5.32 7.63 9.59
C PHE A 169 -5.55 8.85 10.48
N ARG A 170 -5.44 8.73 11.80
CA ARG A 170 -5.17 9.87 12.66
C ARG A 170 -3.78 10.44 12.33
N ARG A 171 -3.69 11.75 12.08
CA ARG A 171 -2.40 12.40 11.74
C ARG A 171 -1.33 12.19 12.81
N SER A 172 -1.71 12.16 14.08
CA SER A 172 -0.76 11.93 15.20
C SER A 172 0.04 10.62 15.09
N LEU A 173 -0.46 9.62 14.36
CA LEU A 173 0.27 8.37 14.11
C LEU A 173 1.59 8.58 13.34
N PHE A 174 1.69 9.69 12.60
CA PHE A 174 2.88 10.04 11.81
C PHE A 174 3.82 11.02 12.53
N GLU A 175 3.54 11.41 13.77
CA GLU A 175 4.44 12.24 14.55
C GLU A 175 5.77 11.53 14.78
N GLY A 176 6.88 12.15 14.32
CA GLY A 176 8.21 11.55 14.36
C GLY A 176 8.41 10.32 13.46
N LEU A 177 7.42 9.97 12.62
CA LEU A 177 7.53 8.88 11.65
C LEU A 177 7.64 9.43 10.24
N ARG A 178 8.46 8.77 9.41
CA ARG A 178 8.60 9.07 7.99
C ARG A 178 8.64 7.77 7.18
N PHE A 179 8.17 7.83 5.95
CA PHE A 179 8.39 6.77 4.98
C PHE A 179 9.88 6.64 4.69
N PRO A 180 10.43 5.42 4.58
CA PRO A 180 11.85 5.20 4.39
C PRO A 180 12.28 5.62 2.97
N LEU A 181 13.35 6.42 2.85
CA LEU A 181 13.88 6.85 1.55
C LEU A 181 14.81 5.81 0.89
N VAL A 182 15.27 4.84 1.65
CA VAL A 182 16.22 3.83 1.18
C VAL A 182 15.57 2.71 0.38
N TYR A 183 14.28 2.45 0.58
CA TYR A 183 13.53 1.41 -0.11
C TYR A 183 12.71 1.98 -1.26
N ARG A 184 12.75 1.33 -2.41
CA ARG A 184 11.97 1.71 -3.60
C ARG A 184 10.71 0.88 -3.80
N VAL A 185 10.63 -0.26 -3.12
CA VAL A 185 9.46 -1.13 -3.02
C VAL A 185 9.34 -1.65 -1.60
N TYR A 186 8.13 -1.95 -1.15
CA TYR A 186 7.82 -2.35 0.23
C TYR A 186 8.05 -1.24 1.28
N GLU A 187 8.27 0.01 0.84
CA GLU A 187 8.37 1.18 1.70
C GLU A 187 7.10 1.37 2.53
N ASP A 188 5.93 1.11 1.93
CA ASP A 188 4.63 1.15 2.60
C ASP A 188 4.52 0.08 3.70
N LEU A 189 4.92 -1.17 3.39
CA LEU A 189 4.92 -2.24 4.39
C LEU A 189 5.78 -1.86 5.60
N TYR A 190 6.98 -1.31 5.34
CA TYR A 190 7.86 -0.83 6.41
C TYR A 190 7.19 0.26 7.23
N ALA A 191 6.60 1.27 6.59
CA ALA A 191 5.91 2.37 7.26
C ALA A 191 4.72 1.87 8.09
N MET A 192 3.88 0.99 7.53
CA MET A 192 2.73 0.41 8.25
C MET A 192 3.18 -0.43 9.45
N ALA A 193 4.29 -1.14 9.35
CA ALA A 193 4.86 -1.87 10.48
C ALA A 193 5.33 -0.94 11.62
N GLN A 194 5.66 0.33 11.33
CA GLN A 194 5.97 1.34 12.36
C GLN A 194 4.70 2.05 12.88
N VAL A 195 3.65 2.16 12.06
CA VAL A 195 2.37 2.80 12.43
C VAL A 195 1.53 1.89 13.33
N TYR A 196 1.38 0.61 12.99
CA TYR A 196 0.46 -0.29 13.68
C TYR A 196 0.73 -0.45 15.19
N PRO A 197 1.98 -0.47 15.70
CA PRO A 197 2.22 -0.50 17.15
C PRO A 197 1.70 0.74 17.91
N ARG A 198 1.38 1.83 17.21
CA ARG A 198 0.90 3.09 17.78
C ARG A 198 -0.62 3.17 17.93
N ILE A 199 -1.37 2.23 17.34
CA ILE A 199 -2.83 2.25 17.36
C ILE A 199 -3.38 1.46 18.55
N GLN A 200 -4.54 1.88 19.00
CA GLN A 200 -5.38 1.11 19.93
C GLN A 200 -6.48 0.36 19.18
N ARG A 201 -6.99 0.98 18.11
CA ARG A 201 -8.14 0.46 17.38
C ARG A 201 -8.02 0.73 15.88
N MET A 202 -8.13 -0.34 15.09
CA MET A 202 -8.33 -0.26 13.65
C MET A 202 -9.71 -0.79 13.28
N VAL A 203 -10.37 -0.13 12.35
CA VAL A 203 -11.66 -0.57 11.81
C VAL A 203 -11.48 -0.95 10.35
N TRP A 204 -11.93 -2.14 9.99
CA TRP A 204 -12.03 -2.58 8.61
C TRP A 204 -13.50 -2.53 8.18
N VAL A 205 -13.80 -1.92 7.04
CA VAL A 205 -15.12 -1.92 6.40
C VAL A 205 -15.12 -2.92 5.25
N ASP A 206 -16.19 -3.67 5.03
CA ASP A 206 -16.24 -4.77 4.05
C ASP A 206 -16.61 -4.33 2.63
N VAL A 207 -16.69 -3.02 2.37
CA VAL A 207 -17.07 -2.46 1.07
C VAL A 207 -15.88 -1.85 0.35
N PRO A 208 -15.56 -2.28 -0.89
CA PRO A 208 -14.48 -1.69 -1.66
C PRO A 208 -14.88 -0.31 -2.20
N MET A 209 -14.13 0.71 -1.82
CA MET A 209 -14.33 2.10 -2.25
C MET A 209 -13.09 2.71 -2.88
N TYR A 210 -12.01 1.95 -2.98
CA TYR A 210 -10.76 2.30 -3.62
C TYR A 210 -10.57 1.41 -4.85
N PHE A 211 -10.35 2.01 -6.03
CA PHE A 211 -10.24 1.30 -7.30
C PHE A 211 -8.79 1.36 -7.78
N TYR A 212 -8.09 0.25 -7.61
CA TYR A 212 -6.70 0.08 -8.03
C TYR A 212 -6.62 -0.38 -9.48
N PHE A 213 -6.07 0.44 -10.36
CA PHE A 213 -5.90 0.10 -11.77
C PHE A 213 -4.56 -0.62 -11.99
N LYS A 214 -4.67 -1.91 -12.26
CA LYS A 214 -3.50 -2.75 -12.47
C LYS A 214 -2.93 -2.54 -13.87
N GLN A 215 -1.80 -1.84 -13.95
CA GLN A 215 -1.03 -1.67 -15.17
C GLN A 215 -0.24 -2.93 -15.49
N ASP A 216 -0.16 -3.30 -16.79
CA ASP A 216 0.65 -4.44 -17.25
C ASP A 216 2.16 -4.20 -17.04
N SER A 217 2.59 -2.92 -17.07
CA SER A 217 3.96 -2.44 -16.87
C SER A 217 4.26 -1.98 -15.44
N GLY A 218 3.33 -2.17 -14.50
CA GLY A 218 3.47 -1.66 -13.12
C GLY A 218 4.73 -2.15 -12.41
N THR A 219 5.20 -1.36 -11.43
CA THR A 219 6.45 -1.59 -10.67
C THR A 219 6.53 -3.00 -10.06
N LEU A 220 5.41 -3.57 -9.65
CA LEU A 220 5.32 -4.93 -9.11
C LEU A 220 5.48 -6.02 -10.17
N ASN A 221 5.29 -5.71 -11.46
CA ASN A 221 5.46 -6.65 -12.57
C ASN A 221 6.87 -6.59 -13.17
N SER A 222 7.64 -5.52 -12.92
CA SER A 222 9.01 -5.40 -13.39
C SER A 222 9.95 -6.21 -12.49
N LEU A 223 10.73 -7.12 -13.07
CA LEU A 223 11.83 -7.84 -12.41
C LEU A 223 13.06 -6.93 -12.33
N SER A 224 12.94 -5.77 -11.73
CA SER A 224 14.07 -4.90 -11.50
C SER A 224 14.87 -5.35 -10.26
N ILE A 225 16.10 -4.90 -10.16
CA ILE A 225 17.01 -5.02 -9.00
C ILE A 225 16.31 -4.58 -7.68
N ARG A 226 15.29 -3.73 -7.79
CA ARG A 226 14.43 -3.22 -6.70
C ARG A 226 13.72 -4.30 -5.87
N ARG A 227 13.64 -5.55 -6.34
CA ARG A 227 13.07 -6.66 -5.53
C ARG A 227 13.95 -7.14 -4.40
N ASN A 228 15.22 -6.74 -4.39
CA ASN A 228 16.06 -6.94 -3.22
C ASN A 228 15.52 -6.19 -2.00
N ASP A 229 14.95 -4.99 -2.20
CA ASP A 229 14.37 -4.19 -1.13
C ASP A 229 13.30 -4.97 -0.34
N ALA A 230 12.50 -5.80 -1.04
CA ALA A 230 11.47 -6.61 -0.38
C ALA A 230 12.06 -7.58 0.68
N PHE A 231 13.21 -8.19 0.39
CA PHE A 231 13.91 -9.03 1.36
C PHE A 231 14.53 -8.20 2.46
N GLU A 232 15.18 -7.09 2.12
CA GLU A 232 15.84 -6.20 3.08
C GLU A 232 14.85 -5.59 4.07
N VAL A 233 13.70 -5.12 3.59
CA VAL A 233 12.60 -4.63 4.46
C VAL A 233 12.17 -5.71 5.44
N LEU A 234 11.90 -6.93 4.95
CA LEU A 234 11.38 -8.00 5.80
C LEU A 234 12.44 -8.55 6.78
N GLU A 235 13.71 -8.55 6.39
CA GLU A 235 14.84 -8.89 7.28
C GLU A 235 15.04 -7.82 8.35
N THR A 236 14.92 -6.55 7.99
CA THR A 236 14.98 -5.44 8.94
C THR A 236 13.84 -5.51 9.95
N LEU A 237 12.60 -5.74 9.49
CA LEU A 237 11.44 -5.90 10.38
C LEU A 237 11.59 -7.13 11.28
N GLU A 238 12.05 -8.26 10.74
CA GLU A 238 12.33 -9.46 11.53
C GLU A 238 13.32 -9.16 12.67
N ALA A 239 14.43 -8.47 12.35
CA ALA A 239 15.42 -8.09 13.37
C ALA A 239 14.83 -7.15 14.43
N GLN A 240 14.03 -6.16 14.03
CA GLN A 240 13.35 -5.26 14.96
C GLN A 240 12.39 -6.02 15.89
N PHE A 241 11.59 -6.94 15.36
CA PHE A 241 10.66 -7.76 16.15
C PHE A 241 11.38 -8.73 17.09
N MET A 242 12.56 -9.22 16.72
CA MET A 242 13.41 -10.03 17.61
C MET A 242 13.91 -9.19 18.80
N VAL A 243 14.41 -7.99 18.54
CA VAL A 243 14.89 -7.08 19.58
C VAL A 243 13.79 -6.66 20.55
N THR A 244 12.58 -6.44 20.02
CA THR A 244 11.41 -6.04 20.84
C THR A 244 10.66 -7.22 21.47
N GLY A 245 11.15 -8.45 21.30
CA GLY A 245 10.59 -9.64 21.93
C GLY A 245 9.20 -10.03 21.41
N GLN A 246 8.96 -9.89 20.11
CA GLN A 246 7.66 -10.15 19.47
C GLN A 246 7.72 -11.39 18.55
N PRO A 247 7.76 -12.62 19.08
CA PRO A 247 8.01 -13.84 18.31
C PRO A 247 6.92 -14.12 17.24
N GLU A 248 5.69 -13.70 17.50
CA GLU A 248 4.59 -13.86 16.53
C GLU A 248 4.79 -12.99 15.29
N TYR A 249 5.30 -11.74 15.45
CA TYR A 249 5.63 -10.86 14.33
C TYR A 249 6.86 -11.36 13.57
N VAL A 250 7.85 -11.90 14.28
CA VAL A 250 9.02 -12.55 13.66
C VAL A 250 8.57 -13.68 12.73
N ARG A 251 7.70 -14.57 13.23
CA ARG A 251 7.15 -15.68 12.43
C ARG A 251 6.39 -15.18 11.22
N ALA A 252 5.53 -14.18 11.40
CA ALA A 252 4.73 -13.61 10.32
C ALA A 252 5.60 -12.89 9.26
N ALA A 253 6.67 -12.18 9.66
CA ALA A 253 7.62 -11.55 8.75
C ALA A 253 8.40 -12.62 7.92
N ARG A 254 8.79 -13.72 8.54
CA ARG A 254 9.41 -14.87 7.86
C ARG A 254 8.46 -15.50 6.83
N GLU A 255 7.20 -15.69 7.19
CA GLU A 255 6.18 -16.21 6.27
C GLU A 255 5.94 -15.25 5.09
N ARG A 256 5.94 -13.93 5.35
CA ARG A 256 5.85 -12.93 4.29
C ARG A 256 7.06 -13.00 3.36
N ARG A 257 8.28 -13.14 3.90
CA ARG A 257 9.53 -13.27 3.14
C ARG A 257 9.52 -14.52 2.26
N LEU A 258 9.01 -15.64 2.78
CA LEU A 258 8.82 -16.86 2.01
C LEU A 258 7.83 -16.68 0.85
N SER A 259 6.71 -15.98 1.10
CA SER A 259 5.72 -15.63 0.08
C SER A 259 6.33 -14.77 -1.04
N VAL A 260 7.19 -13.82 -0.69
CA VAL A 260 7.97 -13.01 -1.65
C VAL A 260 8.89 -13.88 -2.49
N ALA A 261 9.65 -14.79 -1.86
CA ALA A 261 10.57 -15.68 -2.56
C ALA A 261 9.84 -16.56 -3.61
N PHE A 262 8.71 -17.17 -3.25
CA PHE A 262 7.90 -17.94 -4.20
C PHE A 262 7.35 -17.09 -5.34
N ASN A 263 6.89 -15.86 -5.06
CA ASN A 263 6.37 -14.97 -6.08
C ASN A 263 7.46 -14.54 -7.08
N ILE A 264 8.66 -14.21 -6.57
CA ILE A 264 9.81 -13.87 -7.42
C ILE A 264 10.21 -15.05 -8.31
N LEU A 265 10.31 -16.27 -7.77
CA LEU A 265 10.63 -17.45 -8.57
C LEU A 265 9.60 -17.69 -9.68
N ARG A 266 8.30 -17.55 -9.37
CA ARG A 266 7.23 -17.67 -10.37
C ARG A 266 7.36 -16.64 -11.49
N LEU A 267 7.83 -15.44 -11.20
CA LEU A 267 8.03 -14.40 -12.22
C LEU A 267 9.31 -14.66 -13.02
N LEU A 268 10.39 -15.12 -12.35
CA LEU A 268 11.65 -15.48 -13.00
C LEU A 268 11.49 -16.65 -13.98
N SER A 269 10.57 -17.58 -13.72
CA SER A 269 10.32 -18.72 -14.63
C SER A 269 9.84 -18.31 -16.03
N ARG A 270 9.43 -17.06 -16.20
CA ARG A 270 8.95 -16.48 -17.48
C ARG A 270 9.95 -15.50 -18.10
N GLN A 271 11.16 -15.40 -17.54
CA GLN A 271 12.18 -14.42 -17.95
C GLN A 271 13.41 -15.12 -18.53
N PRO A 272 14.20 -14.43 -19.34
CA PRO A 272 15.48 -14.94 -19.84
C PRO A 272 16.40 -15.37 -18.70
N HIS A 273 17.19 -16.42 -18.93
CA HIS A 273 18.17 -16.95 -17.96
C HIS A 273 19.46 -16.11 -17.92
N THR A 274 19.35 -14.83 -17.57
CA THR A 274 20.51 -13.95 -17.32
C THR A 274 21.20 -14.30 -15.99
N ASP A 275 22.46 -13.91 -15.82
CA ASP A 275 23.18 -14.17 -14.57
C ASP A 275 22.55 -13.42 -13.39
N ALA A 276 22.00 -12.23 -13.61
CA ALA A 276 21.23 -11.50 -12.60
C ALA A 276 19.98 -12.27 -12.15
N ASN A 277 19.23 -12.86 -13.09
CA ASN A 277 18.04 -13.66 -12.80
C ASN A 277 18.39 -14.97 -12.08
N LYS A 278 19.53 -15.60 -12.43
CA LYS A 278 20.05 -16.80 -11.73
C LYS A 278 20.44 -16.46 -10.29
N ALA A 279 21.15 -15.34 -10.07
CA ALA A 279 21.54 -14.88 -8.74
C ALA A 279 20.30 -14.60 -7.86
N MET A 280 19.30 -13.94 -8.40
CA MET A 280 18.03 -13.69 -7.71
C MET A 280 17.30 -15.00 -7.39
N ALA A 281 17.23 -15.94 -8.32
CA ALA A 281 16.64 -17.26 -8.09
C ALA A 281 17.36 -18.01 -6.97
N TYR A 282 18.69 -17.95 -6.97
CA TYR A 282 19.50 -18.55 -5.91
C TYR A 282 19.19 -17.94 -4.53
N ARG A 283 19.12 -16.59 -4.43
CA ARG A 283 18.71 -15.89 -3.19
C ARG A 283 17.33 -16.37 -2.72
N CYS A 284 16.35 -16.43 -3.62
CA CYS A 284 15.02 -16.96 -3.28
C CYS A 284 15.09 -18.37 -2.72
N TRP A 285 15.86 -19.26 -3.34
CA TRP A 285 16.02 -20.64 -2.86
C TRP A 285 16.67 -20.73 -1.49
N GLN A 286 17.62 -19.83 -1.14
CA GLN A 286 18.19 -19.78 0.20
C GLN A 286 17.12 -19.42 1.24
N HIS A 287 16.26 -18.42 0.98
CA HIS A 287 15.15 -18.10 1.87
C HIS A 287 14.17 -19.27 2.02
N ILE A 288 13.82 -19.93 0.92
CA ILE A 288 12.92 -21.09 0.97
C ILE A 288 13.51 -22.21 1.80
N LYS A 289 14.77 -22.59 1.57
CA LYS A 289 15.45 -23.64 2.36
C LYS A 289 15.43 -23.36 3.85
N THR A 290 15.67 -22.11 4.23
CA THR A 290 15.74 -21.68 5.64
C THR A 290 14.36 -21.69 6.30
N LEU A 291 13.31 -21.25 5.60
CA LEU A 291 12.02 -20.94 6.21
C LEU A 291 10.92 -21.98 5.98
N ARG A 292 11.09 -22.90 5.00
CA ARG A 292 10.02 -23.84 4.59
C ARG A 292 9.51 -24.73 5.72
N SER A 293 10.37 -25.18 6.62
CA SER A 293 9.98 -26.07 7.73
C SER A 293 9.12 -25.34 8.77
N GLU A 294 9.36 -24.05 9.00
CA GLU A 294 8.56 -23.21 9.88
C GLU A 294 7.19 -22.94 9.24
N SER A 295 7.15 -22.56 7.96
CA SER A 295 5.91 -22.29 7.22
C SER A 295 4.96 -23.50 7.18
N ILE A 296 5.46 -24.72 6.98
CA ILE A 296 4.64 -25.93 6.96
C ILE A 296 3.90 -26.13 8.30
N ARG A 297 4.54 -25.78 9.42
CA ARG A 297 3.99 -25.93 10.77
C ARG A 297 3.12 -24.76 11.19
N ASP A 298 3.21 -23.63 10.52
CA ASP A 298 2.44 -22.43 10.87
C ASP A 298 1.01 -22.55 10.34
N SER A 299 0.04 -22.72 11.24
CA SER A 299 -1.38 -22.83 10.88
C SER A 299 -1.95 -21.51 10.30
N ARG A 300 -1.33 -20.35 10.59
CA ARG A 300 -1.71 -19.03 10.04
C ARG A 300 -1.13 -18.77 8.66
N ALA A 301 -0.08 -19.51 8.27
CA ALA A 301 0.51 -19.39 6.94
C ALA A 301 -0.51 -19.71 5.85
N ARG A 302 -0.43 -18.98 4.73
CA ARG A 302 -1.31 -19.22 3.57
C ARG A 302 -1.18 -20.66 3.10
N PHE A 303 -2.32 -21.32 2.87
CA PHE A 303 -2.34 -22.74 2.42
C PHE A 303 -1.42 -22.99 1.22
N LYS A 304 -1.42 -22.10 0.22
CA LYS A 304 -0.55 -22.21 -0.94
C LYS A 304 0.95 -22.19 -0.57
N ASN A 305 1.35 -21.36 0.40
CA ASN A 305 2.75 -21.29 0.83
C ASN A 305 3.17 -22.56 1.56
N ARG A 306 2.32 -23.08 2.44
CA ARG A 306 2.54 -24.35 3.13
C ARG A 306 2.69 -25.50 2.14
N LEU A 307 1.80 -25.56 1.14
CA LEU A 307 1.85 -26.58 0.08
C LEU A 307 3.10 -26.45 -0.78
N THR A 308 3.43 -25.24 -1.24
CA THR A 308 4.64 -24.99 -2.05
C THR A 308 5.90 -25.27 -1.24
N SER A 309 5.92 -24.96 0.06
CA SER A 309 7.01 -25.31 0.97
C SER A 309 7.21 -26.82 1.06
N LEU A 310 6.13 -27.61 1.16
CA LEU A 310 6.20 -29.06 1.15
C LEU A 310 6.79 -29.59 -0.17
N PHE A 311 6.28 -29.12 -1.32
CA PHE A 311 6.80 -29.53 -2.62
C PHE A 311 8.25 -29.07 -2.86
N SER A 312 8.71 -27.99 -2.24
CA SER A 312 10.09 -27.53 -2.37
C SER A 312 11.14 -28.56 -1.89
N TYR A 313 10.75 -29.51 -1.03
CA TYR A 313 11.63 -30.61 -0.65
C TYR A 313 11.91 -31.59 -1.78
N LEU A 314 11.01 -31.68 -2.78
CA LEU A 314 11.18 -32.52 -3.97
C LEU A 314 12.04 -31.86 -5.05
N LEU A 315 12.07 -30.49 -5.06
CA LEU A 315 12.76 -29.71 -6.09
C LEU A 315 14.20 -29.35 -5.70
N VAL A 316 14.55 -29.47 -4.43
CA VAL A 316 15.85 -29.07 -3.89
C VAL A 316 16.42 -30.26 -3.12
N ARG A 317 17.20 -31.06 -3.81
CA ARG A 317 18.19 -31.99 -3.23
C ARG A 317 19.53 -31.31 -3.07
#